data_e1df0c3cd47f49d60937caa52bccfe85
#
_entry.id   e1df0c3cd47f49d60937caa52bccfe85
#
_cell.length_a   1.000
_cell.length_b   1.000
_cell.length_c   1.000
_cell.angle_alpha   90.00
_cell.angle_beta   90.00
_cell.angle_gamma   90.00
#
_symmetry.space_group_name_H-M   'P 1'
#
loop_
_entity.id
_entity.type
_entity.pdbx_description
1 polymer ?
#
loop_
_entity_poly.entity_id
_entity_poly.type
_entity_poly.pdbx_seq_one_letter_code
_entity_poly.pdbx_strand_id
1 'polypeptide(L)'
;TIRYTEATPETAAEAECLIIDCFGLLSSIYNYGDVAYIGGGFGVGIHNVLEAAVWDMPVIFGPNNKHFQEAQWLLKAEGGFEISDADSFCRLMDTMRNDESFIRKHGDAAGQVVKEHTGATEKVMKACF
;
A
#
# COMPACT_ATOMS: atom_id res chain seq x y z
N THR A 1 -3.01 -21.70 2.67
CA THR A 1 -2.92 -20.61 3.65
C THR A 1 -2.11 -21.05 4.85
N ILE A 2 -1.13 -20.29 5.24
CA ILE A 2 -0.26 -20.61 6.37
C ILE A 2 0.02 -19.34 7.19
N ARG A 3 0.22 -19.49 8.51
CA ARG A 3 0.60 -18.39 9.40
C ARG A 3 2.11 -18.26 9.44
N TYR A 4 2.61 -17.03 9.46
CA TYR A 4 4.04 -16.73 9.48
C TYR A 4 4.78 -17.42 10.64
N THR A 5 4.20 -17.40 11.84
CA THR A 5 4.82 -18.00 13.03
C THR A 5 4.96 -19.53 12.94
N GLU A 6 4.18 -20.18 12.06
CA GLU A 6 4.20 -21.62 11.83
C GLU A 6 4.91 -21.97 10.51
N ALA A 7 5.31 -20.98 9.74
CA ALA A 7 5.86 -21.21 8.41
C ALA A 7 7.36 -21.57 8.45
N THR A 8 7.73 -22.48 7.57
CA THR A 8 9.13 -22.72 7.21
C THR A 8 9.34 -22.20 5.78
N PRO A 9 10.58 -22.00 5.31
CA PRO A 9 10.79 -21.59 3.92
C PRO A 9 10.13 -22.52 2.90
N GLU A 10 10.10 -23.80 3.17
CA GLU A 10 9.50 -24.80 2.28
C GLU A 10 7.97 -24.72 2.28
N THR A 11 7.33 -24.62 3.44
CA THR A 11 5.87 -24.52 3.54
C THR A 11 5.36 -23.18 3.04
N ALA A 12 6.11 -22.09 3.25
CA ALA A 12 5.76 -20.77 2.73
C ALA A 12 5.81 -20.73 1.20
N ALA A 13 6.76 -21.40 0.58
CA ALA A 13 6.88 -21.46 -0.89
C ALA A 13 5.70 -22.17 -1.54
N GLU A 14 5.08 -23.13 -0.86
CA GLU A 14 3.92 -23.87 -1.35
C GLU A 14 2.58 -23.17 -1.08
N ALA A 15 2.55 -22.21 -0.15
CA ALA A 15 1.32 -21.53 0.24
C ALA A 15 0.96 -20.42 -0.73
N GLU A 16 -0.32 -20.32 -1.08
CA GLU A 16 -0.84 -19.20 -1.89
C GLU A 16 -1.06 -17.95 -1.04
N CYS A 17 -1.28 -18.12 0.25
CA CYS A 17 -1.56 -17.03 1.18
C CYS A 17 -0.78 -17.23 2.48
N LEU A 18 -0.05 -16.21 2.89
CA LEU A 18 0.68 -16.18 4.15
C LEU A 18 0.04 -15.15 5.08
N ILE A 19 -0.37 -15.61 6.26
CA ILE A 19 -0.93 -14.74 7.30
C ILE A 19 0.18 -14.33 8.24
N ILE A 20 0.42 -13.03 8.35
CA ILE A 20 1.40 -12.48 9.29
C ILE A 20 0.70 -12.27 10.63
N ASP A 21 0.96 -13.16 11.58
CA ASP A 21 0.32 -13.19 12.88
C ASP A 21 1.22 -12.72 14.02
N CYS A 22 2.24 -11.93 13.70
CA CYS A 22 3.13 -11.33 14.68
C CYS A 22 3.29 -9.84 14.44
N PHE A 23 3.77 -9.10 15.44
CA PHE A 23 3.94 -7.65 15.36
C PHE A 23 5.34 -7.28 14.87
N GLY A 24 5.46 -6.07 14.32
CA GLY A 24 6.74 -5.48 13.99
C GLY A 24 7.29 -5.79 12.59
N LEU A 25 6.59 -6.61 11.79
CA LEU A 25 7.04 -6.97 10.45
C LEU A 25 6.37 -6.19 9.32
N LEU A 26 5.26 -5.50 9.60
CA LEU A 26 4.42 -4.95 8.53
C LEU A 26 5.17 -4.03 7.57
N SER A 27 5.87 -3.04 8.08
CA SER A 27 6.58 -2.09 7.23
C SER A 27 7.71 -2.74 6.41
N SER A 28 8.37 -3.76 6.97
CA SER A 28 9.42 -4.49 6.26
C SER A 28 8.88 -5.42 5.19
N ILE A 29 7.72 -6.03 5.45
CA ILE A 29 7.16 -7.02 4.54
C ILE A 29 6.60 -6.40 3.26
N TYR A 30 6.23 -5.12 3.28
CA TYR A 30 5.81 -4.41 2.07
C TYR A 30 6.87 -4.44 0.97
N ASN A 31 8.15 -4.51 1.35
CA ASN A 31 9.25 -4.59 0.38
C ASN A 31 9.12 -5.79 -0.58
N TYR A 32 8.42 -6.83 -0.18
CA TYR A 32 8.24 -8.05 -0.97
C TYR A 32 6.97 -8.04 -1.81
N GLY A 33 6.15 -7.00 -1.69
CA GLY A 33 4.90 -6.87 -2.42
C GLY A 33 5.04 -6.04 -3.69
N ASP A 34 4.13 -6.25 -4.62
CA ASP A 34 4.02 -5.45 -5.85
C ASP A 34 2.89 -4.43 -5.75
N VAL A 35 1.85 -4.75 -5.01
CA VAL A 35 0.66 -3.92 -4.81
C VAL A 35 0.21 -4.10 -3.37
N ALA A 36 -0.21 -3.02 -2.72
CA ALA A 36 -0.72 -3.07 -1.35
C ALA A 36 -2.22 -2.77 -1.32
N TYR A 37 -2.97 -3.56 -0.57
CA TYR A 37 -4.35 -3.27 -0.23
C TYR A 37 -4.41 -2.89 1.26
N ILE A 38 -4.92 -1.70 1.54
CA ILE A 38 -5.01 -1.19 2.90
C ILE A 38 -6.45 -1.33 3.42
N GLY A 39 -6.60 -2.05 4.51
CA GLY A 39 -7.90 -2.33 5.11
C GLY A 39 -8.53 -1.13 5.81
N GLY A 40 -9.78 -1.31 6.22
CA GLY A 40 -10.55 -0.31 6.97
C GLY A 40 -11.38 0.63 6.12
N GLY A 41 -11.19 0.68 4.82
CA GLY A 41 -11.87 1.62 3.93
C GLY A 41 -13.37 1.36 3.71
N PHE A 42 -13.86 0.23 4.13
CA PHE A 42 -15.29 -0.10 4.11
C PHE A 42 -15.94 -0.03 5.50
N GLY A 43 -15.18 0.41 6.51
CA GLY A 43 -15.64 0.50 7.89
C GLY A 43 -15.27 1.84 8.51
N VAL A 44 -14.57 1.78 9.63
CA VAL A 44 -14.22 2.98 10.43
C VAL A 44 -13.22 3.92 9.76
N GLY A 45 -12.55 3.47 8.71
CA GLY A 45 -11.57 4.26 7.97
C GLY A 45 -10.31 3.47 7.70
N ILE A 46 -9.56 3.92 6.69
CA ILE A 46 -8.35 3.23 6.22
C ILE A 46 -7.21 3.32 7.26
N HIS A 47 -6.33 2.34 7.22
CA HIS A 47 -5.09 2.35 7.99
C HIS A 47 -4.02 3.18 7.26
N ASN A 48 -2.81 3.21 7.77
CA ASN A 48 -1.73 4.04 7.24
C ASN A 48 -1.32 3.60 5.82
N VAL A 49 -1.58 4.46 4.85
CA VAL A 49 -1.27 4.19 3.44
C VAL A 49 0.19 4.52 3.07
N LEU A 50 0.84 5.41 3.82
CA LEU A 50 2.21 5.83 3.51
C LEU A 50 3.24 4.74 3.80
N GLU A 51 2.96 3.85 4.75
CA GLU A 51 3.85 2.72 5.04
C GLU A 51 4.07 1.82 3.83
N ALA A 52 3.04 1.63 3.02
CA ALA A 52 3.15 0.87 1.77
C ALA A 52 3.74 1.73 0.64
N ALA A 53 3.28 2.97 0.54
CA ALA A 53 3.70 3.89 -0.53
C ALA A 53 5.20 4.16 -0.52
N VAL A 54 5.85 4.14 0.63
CA VAL A 54 7.30 4.38 0.75
C VAL A 54 8.13 3.34 -0.01
N TRP A 55 7.55 2.16 -0.28
CA TRP A 55 8.22 1.08 -1.02
C TRP A 55 7.97 1.14 -2.54
N ASP A 56 7.50 2.28 -3.05
CA ASP A 56 7.24 2.49 -4.48
C ASP A 56 6.25 1.46 -5.05
N MET A 57 5.15 1.22 -4.35
CA MET A 57 4.09 0.33 -4.82
C MET A 57 2.73 1.04 -4.85
N PRO A 58 1.85 0.69 -5.82
CA PRO A 58 0.50 1.23 -5.82
C PRO A 58 -0.26 0.79 -4.59
N VAL A 59 -1.11 1.66 -4.06
CA VAL A 59 -1.88 1.40 -2.86
C VAL A 59 -3.37 1.42 -3.20
N ILE A 60 -4.08 0.37 -2.79
CA ILE A 60 -5.53 0.24 -3.01
C ILE A 60 -6.25 0.32 -1.67
N PHE A 61 -7.33 1.06 -1.59
CA PHE A 61 -8.11 1.21 -0.37
C PHE A 61 -9.60 1.43 -0.70
N GLY A 62 -10.46 1.21 0.30
CA GLY A 62 -11.90 1.40 0.17
C GLY A 62 -12.33 2.86 0.22
N PRO A 63 -13.64 3.13 0.05
CA PRO A 63 -14.15 4.50 -0.14
C PRO A 63 -14.12 5.37 1.11
N ASN A 64 -14.00 4.81 2.31
CA ASN A 64 -13.94 5.60 3.54
C ASN A 64 -12.52 6.11 3.80
N ASN A 65 -12.08 7.03 2.95
CA ASN A 65 -10.72 7.58 2.99
C ASN A 65 -10.70 9.12 2.97
N LYS A 66 -11.84 9.78 2.90
CA LYS A 66 -11.95 11.22 2.66
C LYS A 66 -11.41 12.09 3.80
N HIS A 67 -11.36 11.54 5.01
CA HIS A 67 -10.78 12.22 6.17
C HIS A 67 -9.27 12.04 6.30
N PHE A 68 -8.67 11.28 5.38
CA PHE A 68 -7.25 10.95 5.39
C PHE A 68 -6.55 11.69 4.27
N GLN A 69 -5.82 12.73 4.63
CA GLN A 69 -5.15 13.60 3.67
C GLN A 69 -4.13 12.83 2.83
N GLU A 70 -3.43 11.90 3.44
CA GLU A 70 -2.44 11.05 2.76
C GLU A 70 -3.06 10.24 1.63
N ALA A 71 -4.26 9.71 1.83
CA ALA A 71 -4.99 8.98 0.80
C ALA A 71 -5.36 9.90 -0.37
N GLN A 72 -5.76 11.14 -0.07
CA GLN A 72 -6.09 12.12 -1.12
C GLN A 72 -4.85 12.49 -1.94
N TRP A 73 -3.69 12.63 -1.30
CA TRP A 73 -2.43 12.86 -2.00
C TRP A 73 -2.11 11.74 -2.97
N LEU A 74 -2.28 10.48 -2.53
CA LEU A 74 -2.03 9.31 -3.37
C LEU A 74 -3.00 9.24 -4.55
N LEU A 75 -4.28 9.50 -4.32
CA LEU A 75 -5.29 9.51 -5.38
C LEU A 75 -4.98 10.59 -6.43
N LYS A 76 -4.62 11.77 -5.99
CA LYS A 76 -4.31 12.89 -6.87
C LYS A 76 -3.05 12.63 -7.70
N ALA A 77 -2.06 11.98 -7.11
CA ALA A 77 -0.81 11.62 -7.78
C ALA A 77 -0.92 10.35 -8.63
N GLU A 78 -2.07 9.67 -8.59
CA GLU A 78 -2.29 8.39 -9.27
C GLU A 78 -1.45 7.23 -8.72
N GLY A 79 -0.96 7.37 -7.48
CA GLY A 79 -0.27 6.29 -6.76
C GLY A 79 -1.18 5.49 -5.85
N GLY A 80 -2.41 5.97 -5.63
CA GLY A 80 -3.44 5.28 -4.85
C GLY A 80 -4.70 5.10 -5.67
N PHE A 81 -5.46 4.06 -5.35
CA PHE A 81 -6.70 3.71 -6.04
C PHE A 81 -7.82 3.45 -5.04
N GLU A 82 -8.94 4.09 -5.24
CA GLU A 82 -10.14 3.85 -4.44
C GLU A 82 -11.00 2.80 -5.13
N ILE A 83 -11.42 1.78 -4.38
CA ILE A 83 -12.40 0.80 -4.85
C ILE A 83 -13.68 0.95 -4.05
N SER A 84 -14.82 0.70 -4.70
CA SER A 84 -16.13 0.80 -4.04
C SER A 84 -16.79 -0.55 -3.80
N ASP A 85 -16.37 -1.59 -4.53
CA ASP A 85 -16.91 -2.93 -4.43
C ASP A 85 -15.91 -3.97 -4.95
N ALA A 86 -16.30 -5.24 -4.90
CA ALA A 86 -15.46 -6.34 -5.39
C ALA A 86 -15.21 -6.27 -6.89
N ASP A 87 -16.20 -5.78 -7.66
CA ASP A 87 -16.06 -5.68 -9.11
C ASP A 87 -15.00 -4.65 -9.50
N SER A 88 -14.98 -3.48 -8.85
CA SER A 88 -13.96 -2.46 -9.09
C SER A 88 -12.56 -2.95 -8.70
N PHE A 89 -12.47 -3.70 -7.60
CA PHE A 89 -11.23 -4.33 -7.18
C PHE A 89 -10.73 -5.33 -8.22
N CYS A 90 -11.61 -6.21 -8.70
CA CYS A 90 -11.24 -7.22 -9.69
C CYS A 90 -10.76 -6.60 -11.00
N ARG A 91 -11.45 -5.56 -11.49
CA ARG A 91 -11.04 -4.85 -12.71
C ARG A 91 -9.66 -4.22 -12.57
N LEU A 92 -9.42 -3.58 -11.43
CA LEU A 92 -8.13 -2.96 -11.15
C LEU A 92 -7.02 -4.01 -11.08
N MET A 93 -7.26 -5.12 -10.39
CA MET A 93 -6.29 -6.20 -10.27
C MET A 93 -6.00 -6.87 -11.61
N ASP A 94 -7.03 -7.03 -12.45
CA ASP A 94 -6.84 -7.57 -13.81
C ASP A 94 -5.95 -6.64 -14.66
N THR A 95 -6.15 -5.34 -14.56
CA THR A 95 -5.30 -4.35 -15.23
C THR A 95 -3.85 -4.46 -14.75
N MET A 96 -3.65 -4.53 -13.45
CA MET A 96 -2.32 -4.64 -12.85
C MET A 96 -1.62 -5.95 -13.20
N ARG A 97 -2.38 -7.05 -13.18
CA ARG A 97 -1.86 -8.37 -13.51
C ARG A 97 -1.36 -8.45 -14.94
N ASN A 98 -2.03 -7.79 -15.87
CA ASN A 98 -1.73 -7.85 -17.29
C ASN A 98 -0.71 -6.79 -17.75
N ASP A 99 -0.35 -5.84 -16.89
CA ASP A 99 0.54 -4.73 -17.25
C ASP A 99 1.47 -4.36 -16.09
N GLU A 100 2.68 -4.90 -16.12
CA GLU A 100 3.72 -4.58 -15.14
C GLU A 100 4.13 -3.10 -15.20
N SER A 101 4.06 -2.48 -16.37
CA SER A 101 4.37 -1.05 -16.54
C SER A 101 3.40 -0.19 -15.76
N PHE A 102 2.13 -0.60 -15.71
CA PHE A 102 1.10 0.08 -14.92
C PHE A 102 1.47 0.08 -13.43
N ILE A 103 1.82 -1.09 -12.88
CA ILE A 103 2.23 -1.24 -11.49
C ILE A 103 3.43 -0.35 -11.18
N ARG A 104 4.45 -0.39 -12.04
CA ARG A 104 5.68 0.38 -11.85
C ARG A 104 5.43 1.89 -11.90
N LYS A 105 4.67 2.35 -12.88
CA LYS A 105 4.33 3.76 -13.05
C LYS A 105 3.58 4.31 -11.84
N HIS A 106 2.55 3.61 -11.40
CA HIS A 106 1.73 4.06 -10.28
C HIS A 106 2.43 3.85 -8.94
N GLY A 107 3.27 2.83 -8.83
CA GLY A 107 4.12 2.63 -7.65
C GLY A 107 5.13 3.76 -7.48
N ASP A 108 5.79 4.17 -8.55
CA ASP A 108 6.71 5.30 -8.53
C ASP A 108 6.00 6.60 -8.13
N ALA A 109 4.77 6.80 -8.60
CA ALA A 109 3.94 7.94 -8.21
C ALA A 109 3.64 7.93 -6.71
N ALA A 110 3.32 6.76 -6.14
CA ALA A 110 3.09 6.61 -4.71
C ALA A 110 4.35 6.94 -3.89
N GLY A 111 5.49 6.43 -4.31
CA GLY A 111 6.77 6.72 -3.66
C GLY A 111 7.13 8.19 -3.72
N GLN A 112 6.84 8.85 -4.84
CA GLN A 112 7.09 10.28 -5.02
C GLN A 112 6.28 11.13 -4.03
N VAL A 113 5.03 10.77 -3.75
CA VAL A 113 4.20 11.45 -2.75
C VAL A 113 4.88 11.43 -1.38
N VAL A 114 5.40 10.27 -0.97
CA VAL A 114 6.11 10.14 0.31
C VAL A 114 7.34 11.03 0.33
N LYS A 115 8.15 11.02 -0.72
CA LYS A 115 9.38 11.82 -0.82
C LYS A 115 9.10 13.31 -0.72
N GLU A 116 8.06 13.79 -1.42
CA GLU A 116 7.68 15.20 -1.40
C GLU A 116 7.25 15.67 -0.01
N HIS A 117 6.44 14.88 0.68
CA HIS A 117 5.94 15.24 2.01
C HIS A 117 6.98 15.04 3.10
N THR A 118 7.83 14.03 3.00
CA THR A 118 8.97 13.85 3.90
C THR A 118 9.96 14.99 3.77
N GLY A 119 10.26 15.41 2.56
CA GLY A 119 11.13 16.56 2.30
C GLY A 119 10.61 17.86 2.93
N ALA A 120 9.31 18.09 2.88
CA ALA A 120 8.67 19.23 3.52
C ALA A 120 8.84 19.20 5.04
N THR A 121 8.68 18.03 5.65
CA THR A 121 8.87 17.83 7.09
C THR A 121 10.31 18.12 7.51
N GLU A 122 11.29 17.65 6.74
CA GLU A 122 12.70 17.92 6.99
C GLU A 122 13.02 19.42 6.93
N LYS A 123 12.46 20.12 5.96
CA LYS A 123 12.64 21.58 5.83
C LYS A 123 12.08 22.32 7.03
N VAL A 124 10.90 21.91 7.51
CA VAL A 124 10.29 22.53 8.70
C VAL A 124 11.14 22.25 9.93
N MET A 125 11.62 21.05 10.12
CA MET A 125 12.48 20.70 11.25
C MET A 125 13.78 21.47 11.24
N LYS A 126 14.42 21.63 10.08
CA LYS A 126 15.66 22.43 9.95
C LYS A 126 15.42 23.90 10.25
N ALA A 127 14.25 24.43 9.89
CA ALA A 127 13.91 25.82 10.17
C ALA A 127 13.61 26.07 11.65
N CYS A 128 13.11 25.04 12.36
CA CYS A 128 12.77 25.13 13.79
C CYS A 128 13.94 24.77 14.72
N PHE A 129 14.89 24.02 14.23
CA PHE A 129 16.05 23.54 14.98
C PHE A 129 17.36 23.88 14.28
#